data_4ba15fb81fe78b15c3c39bb1883b0c26
#
_entry.id   4ba15fb81fe78b15c3c39bb1883b0c26
#
_cell.length_a   1.000
_cell.length_b   1.000
_cell.length_c   1.000
_cell.angle_alpha   90.00
_cell.angle_beta   90.00
_cell.angle_gamma   90.00
#
_symmetry.space_group_name_H-M   'P 1'
#
loop_
_entity.id
_entity.type
_entity.pdbx_description
1 polymer ?
#
loop_
_entity_poly.entity_id
_entity_poly.type
_entity_poly.pdbx_seq_one_letter_code
_entity_poly.pdbx_strand_id
1 'polypeptide(L)'
;MKLLSLETSTEACSAALYLDGEITERYQLAPQQHNKLILPMIQSLLAEADLKLHQLDALAFGRGPGSFTGVRIAAGIVQGLAFGADLPVAPVSTLAAMAQEVFAESDSQYALPCIDARMGEVYWGVYRRGNDGMAKLSGSEVVADAGAV
;
A
#
# COMPACT_ATOMS: atom_id res chain seq x y z
N MET A 1 -18.71 -2.53 -2.21
CA MET A 1 -17.66 -1.49 -2.21
C MET A 1 -16.63 -1.81 -3.28
N LYS A 2 -16.25 -0.83 -4.09
CA LYS A 2 -15.28 -0.95 -5.18
C LYS A 2 -14.10 -0.03 -4.88
N LEU A 3 -12.94 -0.60 -4.57
CA LEU A 3 -11.74 0.13 -4.15
C LEU A 3 -10.56 -0.26 -5.04
N LEU A 4 -9.85 0.72 -5.56
CA LEU A 4 -8.56 0.52 -6.22
C LEU A 4 -7.45 1.01 -5.29
N SER A 5 -6.45 0.17 -5.07
CA SER A 5 -5.26 0.52 -4.28
C SER A 5 -3.99 0.41 -5.11
N LEU A 6 -2.97 1.22 -4.75
CA LEU A 6 -1.65 1.17 -5.37
C LEU A 6 -0.53 1.32 -4.34
N GLU A 7 0.55 0.58 -4.57
CA GLU A 7 1.74 0.60 -3.72
C GLU A 7 3.01 0.63 -4.58
N THR A 8 3.83 1.63 -4.33
CA THR A 8 5.09 1.85 -5.05
C THR A 8 6.24 2.27 -4.12
N SER A 9 6.07 2.14 -2.80
CA SER A 9 7.03 2.65 -1.81
C SER A 9 8.24 1.73 -1.60
N THR A 10 8.21 0.50 -2.10
CA THR A 10 9.31 -0.48 -2.02
C THR A 10 9.82 -0.82 -3.43
N GLU A 11 10.60 -1.89 -3.55
CA GLU A 11 11.07 -2.38 -4.86
C GLU A 11 9.96 -3.07 -5.69
N ALA A 12 8.87 -3.43 -5.04
CA ALA A 12 7.67 -3.96 -5.69
C ALA A 12 6.78 -2.81 -6.17
N CYS A 13 6.17 -3.02 -7.33
CA CYS A 13 5.10 -2.20 -7.88
C CYS A 13 3.83 -3.03 -7.90
N SER A 14 2.79 -2.57 -7.26
CA SER A 14 1.52 -3.29 -7.25
C SER A 14 0.31 -2.37 -7.33
N ALA A 15 -0.77 -2.93 -7.90
CA ALA A 15 -2.11 -2.37 -7.84
C ALA A 15 -3.09 -3.50 -7.55
N ALA A 16 -4.13 -3.22 -6.78
CA ALA A 16 -5.16 -4.20 -6.47
C ALA A 16 -6.55 -3.56 -6.55
N LEU A 17 -7.49 -4.34 -7.06
CA LEU A 17 -8.90 -3.98 -7.15
C LEU A 17 -9.70 -4.86 -6.19
N TYR A 18 -10.37 -4.23 -5.24
CA TYR A 18 -11.31 -4.89 -4.34
C TYR A 18 -12.73 -4.66 -4.85
N LEU A 19 -13.46 -5.73 -5.07
CA LEU A 19 -14.86 -5.73 -5.51
C LEU A 19 -15.69 -6.63 -4.58
N ASP A 20 -16.42 -6.02 -3.65
CA ASP A 20 -17.41 -6.70 -2.80
C ASP A 20 -16.90 -7.96 -2.10
N GLY A 21 -15.65 -7.97 -1.66
CA GLY A 21 -15.03 -9.08 -0.94
C GLY A 21 -13.95 -9.82 -1.73
N GLU A 22 -13.89 -9.64 -3.04
CA GLU A 22 -12.88 -10.25 -3.90
C GLU A 22 -11.75 -9.26 -4.21
N ILE A 23 -10.52 -9.75 -4.21
CA ILE A 23 -9.33 -8.98 -4.56
C ILE A 23 -8.67 -9.56 -5.80
N THR A 24 -8.47 -8.71 -6.80
CA THR A 24 -7.64 -9.02 -7.97
C THR A 24 -6.41 -8.11 -7.95
N GLU A 25 -5.23 -8.68 -8.13
CA GLU A 25 -3.95 -7.99 -7.98
C GLU A 25 -3.11 -8.04 -9.25
N ARG A 26 -2.30 -6.99 -9.44
CA ARG A 26 -1.13 -6.97 -10.33
C ARG A 26 0.09 -6.62 -9.49
N TYR A 27 1.08 -7.48 -9.52
CA TYR A 27 2.31 -7.35 -8.72
C TYR A 27 3.53 -7.63 -9.60
N GLN A 28 4.55 -6.80 -9.44
CA GLN A 28 5.84 -7.03 -10.09
C GLN A 28 6.97 -6.46 -9.24
N LEU A 29 7.98 -7.28 -8.98
CA LEU A 29 9.25 -6.80 -8.44
C LEU A 29 10.02 -6.13 -9.58
N ALA A 30 10.10 -4.81 -9.57
CA ALA A 30 10.63 -4.02 -10.68
C ALA A 30 11.27 -2.72 -10.18
N PRO A 31 12.45 -2.79 -9.55
CA PRO A 31 13.14 -1.61 -9.05
C PRO A 31 13.26 -0.52 -10.11
N GLN A 32 12.94 0.72 -9.74
CA GLN A 32 13.03 1.92 -10.59
C GLN A 32 12.11 1.93 -11.84
N GLN A 33 11.13 1.01 -11.95
CA GLN A 33 10.20 0.97 -13.09
C GLN A 33 8.74 1.31 -12.73
N HIS A 34 8.47 1.68 -11.48
CA HIS A 34 7.12 1.94 -10.96
C HIS A 34 6.32 2.92 -11.82
N ASN A 35 6.94 4.01 -12.26
CA ASN A 35 6.31 5.02 -13.11
C ASN A 35 5.86 4.51 -14.47
N LYS A 36 6.47 3.43 -14.97
CA LYS A 36 6.11 2.79 -16.25
C LYS A 36 5.04 1.73 -16.10
N LEU A 37 4.98 1.08 -14.93
CA LEU A 37 4.17 -0.12 -14.71
C LEU A 37 2.83 0.18 -14.06
N ILE A 38 2.76 1.15 -13.17
CA ILE A 38 1.57 1.32 -12.31
C ILE A 38 0.30 1.67 -13.09
N LEU A 39 0.36 2.59 -14.06
CA LEU A 39 -0.82 2.92 -14.88
C LEU A 39 -1.28 1.76 -15.77
N PRO A 40 -0.42 1.03 -16.49
CA PRO A 40 -0.80 -0.21 -17.16
C PRO A 40 -1.41 -1.27 -16.25
N MET A 41 -0.92 -1.45 -15.03
CA MET A 41 -1.50 -2.35 -14.03
C MET A 41 -2.93 -1.95 -13.67
N ILE A 42 -3.15 -0.67 -13.38
CA ILE A 42 -4.47 -0.11 -13.09
C ILE A 42 -5.43 -0.30 -14.27
N GLN A 43 -4.99 0.02 -15.48
CA GLN A 43 -5.79 -0.15 -16.68
C GLN A 43 -6.19 -1.61 -16.92
N SER A 44 -5.25 -2.54 -16.71
CA SER A 44 -5.50 -3.97 -16.83
C SER A 44 -6.55 -4.47 -15.83
N LEU A 45 -6.47 -4.04 -14.56
CA LEU A 45 -7.43 -4.40 -13.53
C LEU A 45 -8.84 -3.88 -13.84
N LEU A 46 -8.96 -2.63 -14.23
CA LEU A 46 -10.25 -2.02 -14.57
C LEU A 46 -10.86 -2.66 -15.81
N ALA A 47 -10.04 -2.95 -16.84
CA ALA A 47 -10.50 -3.62 -18.05
C ALA A 47 -11.00 -5.04 -17.80
N GLU A 48 -10.28 -5.83 -16.98
CA GLU A 48 -10.68 -7.18 -16.60
C GLU A 48 -12.01 -7.21 -15.83
N ALA A 49 -12.24 -6.20 -15.00
CA ALA A 49 -13.47 -6.05 -14.22
C ALA A 49 -14.61 -5.37 -15.00
N ASP A 50 -14.39 -4.97 -16.24
CA ASP A 50 -15.33 -4.15 -17.06
C ASP A 50 -15.78 -2.89 -16.31
N LEU A 51 -14.84 -2.22 -15.64
CA LEU A 51 -15.07 -1.02 -14.85
C LEU A 51 -14.35 0.20 -15.43
N LYS A 52 -14.99 1.35 -15.27
CA LYS A 52 -14.39 2.67 -15.47
C LYS A 52 -14.01 3.27 -14.14
N LEU A 53 -13.00 4.14 -14.12
CA LEU A 53 -12.48 4.76 -12.91
C LEU A 53 -13.56 5.43 -12.05
N HIS A 54 -14.48 6.17 -12.67
CA HIS A 54 -15.58 6.86 -11.97
C HIS A 54 -16.65 5.94 -11.37
N GLN A 55 -16.58 4.63 -11.60
CA GLN A 55 -17.48 3.64 -11.01
C GLN A 55 -16.92 3.04 -9.73
N LEU A 56 -15.71 3.44 -9.33
CA LEU A 56 -15.13 3.10 -8.04
C LEU A 56 -15.75 3.96 -6.93
N ASP A 57 -15.72 3.44 -5.70
CA ASP A 57 -16.18 4.17 -4.52
C ASP A 57 -15.04 4.98 -3.88
N ALA A 58 -13.79 4.51 -4.00
CA ALA A 58 -12.62 5.17 -3.44
C ALA A 58 -11.32 4.67 -4.08
N LEU A 59 -10.25 5.43 -3.82
CA LEU A 59 -8.87 5.03 -4.08
C LEU A 59 -8.11 4.88 -2.77
N ALA A 60 -7.11 3.99 -2.72
CA ALA A 60 -6.16 3.90 -1.64
C ALA A 60 -4.72 3.89 -2.17
N PHE A 61 -3.76 4.32 -1.36
CA PHE A 61 -2.36 4.24 -1.74
C PHE A 61 -1.44 4.07 -0.53
N GLY A 62 -0.31 3.41 -0.75
CA GLY A 62 0.78 3.37 0.22
C GLY A 62 1.41 4.76 0.37
N ARG A 63 1.23 5.37 1.55
CA ARG A 63 1.79 6.70 1.88
C ARG A 63 3.24 6.65 2.35
N GLY A 64 3.83 5.46 2.38
CA GLY A 64 5.09 5.17 3.04
C GLY A 64 4.90 4.74 4.50
N PRO A 65 6.01 4.60 5.24
CA PRO A 65 7.38 4.92 4.85
C PRO A 65 7.91 4.02 3.74
N GLY A 66 8.96 4.51 3.06
CA GLY A 66 9.61 3.77 1.98
C GLY A 66 10.47 4.66 1.09
N SER A 67 10.69 4.23 -0.14
CA SER A 67 11.47 4.96 -1.14
C SER A 67 10.90 6.36 -1.39
N PHE A 68 11.77 7.37 -1.32
CA PHE A 68 11.43 8.77 -1.59
C PHE A 68 10.71 8.97 -2.94
N THR A 69 11.23 8.37 -4.00
CA THR A 69 10.66 8.44 -5.34
C THR A 69 9.36 7.64 -5.42
N GLY A 70 9.36 6.42 -4.89
CA GLY A 70 8.20 5.52 -4.94
C GLY A 70 6.97 6.09 -4.25
N VAL A 71 7.12 6.63 -3.05
CA VAL A 71 6.02 7.27 -2.30
C VAL A 71 5.41 8.44 -3.11
N ARG A 72 6.26 9.24 -3.79
CA ARG A 72 5.78 10.35 -4.62
C ARG A 72 5.09 9.91 -5.89
N ILE A 73 5.51 8.80 -6.49
CA ILE A 73 4.84 8.20 -7.65
C ILE A 73 3.40 7.82 -7.26
N ALA A 74 3.22 7.06 -6.18
CA ALA A 74 1.88 6.69 -5.70
C ALA A 74 1.01 7.91 -5.41
N ALA A 75 1.54 8.88 -4.66
CA ALA A 75 0.82 10.10 -4.31
C ALA A 75 0.41 10.91 -5.55
N GLY A 76 1.32 11.11 -6.50
CA GLY A 76 1.04 11.87 -7.72
C GLY A 76 -0.01 11.19 -8.60
N ILE A 77 0.08 9.88 -8.77
CA ILE A 77 -0.88 9.12 -9.58
C ILE A 77 -2.25 9.10 -8.92
N VAL A 78 -2.32 8.78 -7.62
CA VAL A 78 -3.61 8.73 -6.94
C VAL A 78 -4.30 10.09 -6.91
N GLN A 79 -3.55 11.17 -6.73
CA GLN A 79 -4.08 12.54 -6.81
C GLN A 79 -4.69 12.84 -8.19
N GLY A 80 -3.97 12.49 -9.26
CA GLY A 80 -4.46 12.70 -10.62
C GLY A 80 -5.73 11.90 -10.91
N LEU A 81 -5.76 10.62 -10.54
CA LEU A 81 -6.92 9.75 -10.71
C LEU A 81 -8.13 10.22 -9.88
N ALA A 82 -7.89 10.56 -8.62
CA ALA A 82 -8.93 11.03 -7.71
C ALA A 82 -9.55 12.34 -8.18
N PHE A 83 -8.72 13.29 -8.61
CA PHE A 83 -9.19 14.57 -9.15
C PHE A 83 -10.00 14.37 -10.42
N GLY A 84 -9.54 13.51 -11.35
CA GLY A 84 -10.21 13.25 -12.61
C GLY A 84 -11.55 12.52 -12.50
N ALA A 85 -11.76 11.75 -11.42
CA ALA A 85 -12.95 10.93 -11.21
C ALA A 85 -13.80 11.38 -10.00
N ASP A 86 -13.40 12.45 -9.30
CA ASP A 86 -14.04 12.95 -8.08
C ASP A 86 -14.19 11.87 -6.99
N LEU A 87 -13.09 11.14 -6.73
CA LEU A 87 -13.08 10.03 -5.79
C LEU A 87 -12.35 10.39 -4.49
N PRO A 88 -12.84 9.91 -3.34
CA PRO A 88 -12.12 10.01 -2.07
C PRO A 88 -10.85 9.13 -2.08
N VAL A 89 -9.86 9.53 -1.30
CA VAL A 89 -8.56 8.85 -1.19
C VAL A 89 -8.26 8.47 0.25
N ALA A 90 -7.87 7.21 0.47
CA ALA A 90 -7.40 6.68 1.74
C ALA A 90 -5.88 6.46 1.71
N PRO A 91 -5.08 7.23 2.48
CA PRO A 91 -3.66 6.94 2.65
C PRO A 91 -3.46 5.81 3.66
N VAL A 92 -2.66 4.81 3.30
CA VAL A 92 -2.35 3.65 4.15
C VAL A 92 -0.84 3.60 4.42
N SER A 93 -0.46 3.38 5.69
CA SER A 93 0.95 3.14 6.01
C SER A 93 1.42 1.84 5.38
N THR A 94 2.60 1.86 4.75
CA THR A 94 3.24 0.66 4.22
C THR A 94 3.54 -0.36 5.34
N LEU A 95 3.95 0.10 6.51
CA LEU A 95 4.16 -0.77 7.68
C LEU A 95 2.84 -1.38 8.17
N ALA A 96 1.74 -0.61 8.15
CA ALA A 96 0.42 -1.13 8.51
C ALA A 96 -0.05 -2.22 7.54
N ALA A 97 0.18 -2.04 6.24
CA ALA A 97 -0.15 -3.03 5.22
C ALA A 97 0.64 -4.33 5.42
N MET A 98 1.96 -4.23 5.68
CA MET A 98 2.81 -5.39 6.01
C MET A 98 2.34 -6.11 7.29
N ALA A 99 1.97 -5.37 8.33
CA ALA A 99 1.43 -5.96 9.55
C ALA A 99 0.10 -6.69 9.29
N GLN A 100 -0.75 -6.12 8.44
CA GLN A 100 -2.03 -6.71 8.07
C GLN A 100 -1.85 -8.04 7.32
N GLU A 101 -0.87 -8.14 6.46
CA GLU A 101 -0.52 -9.39 5.77
C GLU A 101 -0.13 -10.49 6.78
N VAL A 102 0.75 -10.18 7.74
CA VAL A 102 1.10 -11.11 8.83
C VAL A 102 -0.14 -11.57 9.58
N PHE A 103 -1.07 -10.67 9.87
CA PHE A 103 -2.30 -11.02 10.58
C PHE A 103 -3.30 -11.81 9.74
N ALA A 104 -3.26 -11.69 8.43
CA ALA A 104 -4.07 -12.51 7.54
C ALA A 104 -3.54 -13.95 7.42
N GLU A 105 -2.22 -14.13 7.49
CA GLU A 105 -1.57 -15.41 7.28
C GLU A 105 -1.25 -16.20 8.57
N SER A 106 -1.38 -15.59 9.74
CA SER A 106 -1.03 -16.21 11.03
C SER A 106 -1.98 -15.80 12.14
N ASP A 107 -1.94 -16.52 13.27
CA ASP A 107 -2.65 -16.15 14.50
C ASP A 107 -1.86 -15.20 15.42
N SER A 108 -0.81 -14.58 14.89
CA SER A 108 0.03 -13.65 15.63
C SER A 108 -0.78 -12.49 16.18
N GLN A 109 -0.50 -12.10 17.43
CA GLN A 109 -1.16 -10.95 18.08
C GLN A 109 -0.39 -9.66 17.86
N TYR A 110 0.90 -9.75 17.52
CA TYR A 110 1.78 -8.62 17.25
C TYR A 110 2.57 -8.84 15.96
N ALA A 111 2.88 -7.73 15.28
CA ALA A 111 3.77 -7.69 14.14
C ALA A 111 4.71 -6.49 14.28
N LEU A 112 5.96 -6.66 13.84
CA LEU A 112 7.00 -5.64 13.83
C LEU A 112 7.53 -5.48 12.40
N PRO A 113 6.76 -4.89 11.49
CA PRO A 113 7.24 -4.63 10.13
C PRO A 113 8.42 -3.67 10.15
N CYS A 114 9.41 -3.95 9.31
CA CYS A 114 10.61 -3.14 9.13
C CYS A 114 10.89 -2.92 7.64
N ILE A 115 11.27 -1.72 7.27
CA ILE A 115 11.70 -1.35 5.92
C ILE A 115 13.05 -0.65 5.99
N ASP A 116 13.98 -1.01 5.13
CA ASP A 116 15.28 -0.35 5.01
C ASP A 116 15.12 1.15 4.73
N ALA A 117 15.57 1.99 5.65
CA ALA A 117 15.57 3.45 5.54
C ALA A 117 16.87 4.01 4.97
N ARG A 118 17.82 3.12 4.60
CA ARG A 118 19.18 3.42 4.17
C ARG A 118 20.09 3.86 5.33
N MET A 119 21.39 3.93 5.07
CA MET A 119 22.43 4.39 6.02
C MET A 119 22.45 3.61 7.35
N GLY A 120 22.08 2.34 7.34
CA GLY A 120 22.01 1.50 8.55
C GLY A 120 20.78 1.72 9.41
N GLU A 121 19.81 2.48 8.94
CA GLU A 121 18.55 2.74 9.63
C GLU A 121 17.39 1.94 9.04
N VAL A 122 16.35 1.75 9.85
CA VAL A 122 15.11 1.10 9.45
C VAL A 122 13.89 1.94 9.86
N TYR A 123 12.89 1.98 8.99
CA TYR A 123 11.52 2.35 9.38
C TYR A 123 10.87 1.16 10.04
N TRP A 124 10.27 1.32 11.20
CA TRP A 124 9.57 0.25 11.88
C TRP A 124 8.44 0.76 12.78
N GLY A 125 7.61 -0.15 13.23
CA GLY A 125 6.56 0.12 14.20
C GLY A 125 6.04 -1.18 14.81
N VAL A 126 5.42 -1.08 15.98
CA VAL A 126 4.76 -2.22 16.63
C VAL A 126 3.28 -2.16 16.30
N TYR A 127 2.75 -3.23 15.74
CA TYR A 127 1.34 -3.38 15.46
C TYR A 127 0.76 -4.52 16.27
N ARG A 128 -0.46 -4.34 16.74
CA ARG A 128 -1.25 -5.39 17.37
C ARG A 128 -2.48 -5.72 16.53
N ARG A 129 -2.92 -6.95 16.60
CA ARG A 129 -4.20 -7.37 16.00
C ARG A 129 -5.35 -6.76 16.82
N GLY A 130 -6.22 -5.99 16.18
CA GLY A 130 -7.47 -5.52 16.77
C GLY A 130 -8.50 -6.64 16.88
N ASN A 131 -9.55 -6.43 17.67
CA ASN A 131 -10.67 -7.38 17.78
C ASN A 131 -11.43 -7.57 16.45
N ASP A 132 -11.30 -6.61 15.56
CA ASP A 132 -11.82 -6.62 14.19
C ASP A 132 -10.85 -7.29 13.18
N GLY A 133 -9.74 -7.86 13.65
CA GLY A 133 -8.69 -8.46 12.83
C GLY A 133 -7.76 -7.46 12.14
N MET A 134 -7.97 -6.16 12.31
CA MET A 134 -7.20 -5.11 11.64
C MET A 134 -5.91 -4.77 12.40
N ALA A 135 -4.85 -4.43 11.64
CA ALA A 135 -3.60 -3.95 12.19
C ALA A 135 -3.78 -2.58 12.86
N LYS A 136 -3.48 -2.49 14.14
CA LYS A 136 -3.56 -1.29 14.97
C LYS A 136 -2.18 -0.91 15.47
N LEU A 137 -1.71 0.28 15.13
CA LEU A 137 -0.42 0.79 15.58
C LEU A 137 -0.41 0.93 17.12
N SER A 138 0.65 0.40 17.75
CA SER A 138 0.94 0.56 19.17
C SER A 138 2.13 1.51 19.32
N GLY A 139 1.87 2.75 19.73
CA GLY A 139 2.88 3.79 19.79
C GLY A 139 3.01 4.57 18.49
N SER A 140 4.20 4.68 17.96
CA SER A 140 4.53 5.45 16.76
C SER A 140 5.33 4.63 15.75
N GLU A 141 5.19 4.94 14.48
CA GLU A 141 6.16 4.54 13.45
C GLU A 141 7.38 5.44 13.58
N VAL A 142 8.56 4.87 13.57
CA VAL A 142 9.82 5.59 13.75
C VAL A 142 10.89 5.12 12.79
N VAL A 143 11.93 5.94 12.61
CA VAL A 143 13.18 5.54 12.01
C VAL A 143 14.22 5.38 13.14
N ALA A 144 15.00 4.31 13.11
CA ALA A 144 16.02 4.02 14.11
C ALA A 144 17.18 3.25 13.48
N ASP A 145 18.32 3.26 14.17
CA ASP A 145 19.43 2.37 13.86
C ASP A 145 18.97 0.90 13.91
N ALA A 146 19.34 0.12 12.92
CA ALA A 146 18.91 -1.28 12.80
C ALA A 146 19.35 -2.15 14.00
N GLY A 147 20.41 -1.77 14.69
CA GLY A 147 20.88 -2.44 15.91
C GLY A 147 20.12 -2.06 17.19
N ALA A 148 19.20 -1.09 17.11
CA ALA A 148 18.41 -0.60 18.23
C ALA A 148 16.96 -1.12 18.25
N VAL A 149 16.57 -1.94 17.28
CA VAL A 149 15.23 -2.53 17.12
C VAL A 149 15.14 -3.92 17.72
#